data_7841bb0c73e515dbf5f6bd6340e62a16
#
_entry.id   7841bb0c73e515dbf5f6bd6340e62a16
#
_cell.length_a   1.000
_cell.length_b   1.000
_cell.length_c   1.000
_cell.angle_alpha   90.00
_cell.angle_beta   90.00
_cell.angle_gamma   90.00
#
_symmetry.space_group_name_H-M   'P 1'
#
loop_
_entity.id
_entity.type
_entity.pdbx_description
1 polymer ?
#
loop_
_entity_poly.entity_id
_entity_poly.type
_entity_poly.pdbx_seq_one_letter_code
_entity_poly.pdbx_strand_id
1 'polypeptide(L)'
;DEMRAVWSDDHKRRLWRRIWVALARAQTKAGLVTPERAQDLADHADVLNTARALEIEAEIGHDVMAEVRAFAEQCPVGGGIIHWGATSADITDNADVLRIRDALSLVSARLKTVLADLSALIETHAELACMAYTHLQPAEPTTIGYRLAIYAQDLLEHERVLADLVGALRGKGLKGAVGTQASYGEMLAGTGVTPRELEAQVLQALGLGAYTIATQTYPRVQDYTVLAALAGLAASL
;
A
#
# COMPACT_ATOMS: atom_id res chain seq x y z
N ASP A 1 -15.59 -5.41 -8.78
CA ASP A 1 -14.19 -5.68 -9.13
C ASP A 1 -13.26 -5.21 -8.01
N GLU A 2 -12.56 -6.16 -7.36
CA GLU A 2 -11.70 -5.91 -6.19
C GLU A 2 -10.58 -4.91 -6.51
N MET A 3 -9.95 -5.02 -7.68
CA MET A 3 -8.88 -4.11 -8.09
C MET A 3 -9.38 -2.67 -8.25
N ARG A 4 -10.58 -2.46 -8.78
CA ARG A 4 -11.19 -1.12 -8.86
C ARG A 4 -11.48 -0.55 -7.48
N ALA A 5 -11.88 -1.40 -6.53
CA ALA A 5 -12.10 -0.97 -5.15
C ALA A 5 -10.82 -0.44 -4.51
N VAL A 6 -9.67 -1.11 -4.69
CA VAL A 6 -8.36 -0.64 -4.20
C VAL A 6 -8.01 0.75 -4.75
N TRP A 7 -8.39 1.04 -6.01
CA TRP A 7 -8.09 2.33 -6.66
C TRP A 7 -9.22 3.35 -6.58
N SER A 8 -10.28 3.06 -5.82
CA SER A 8 -11.40 3.98 -5.63
C SER A 8 -11.01 5.18 -4.73
N ASP A 9 -11.76 6.27 -4.90
CA ASP A 9 -11.62 7.47 -4.07
C ASP A 9 -11.97 7.17 -2.60
N ASP A 10 -13.01 6.38 -2.38
CA ASP A 10 -13.42 5.98 -1.02
C ASP A 10 -12.33 5.20 -0.30
N HIS A 11 -11.68 4.24 -0.99
CA HIS A 11 -10.57 3.49 -0.39
C HIS A 11 -9.37 4.39 -0.08
N LYS A 12 -9.02 5.29 -1.00
CA LYS A 12 -7.97 6.31 -0.80
C LYS A 12 -8.25 7.15 0.46
N ARG A 13 -9.44 7.72 0.58
CA ARG A 13 -9.84 8.56 1.73
C ARG A 13 -9.88 7.77 3.03
N ARG A 14 -10.34 6.52 3.01
CA ARG A 14 -10.30 5.62 4.18
C ARG A 14 -8.87 5.37 4.65
N LEU A 15 -7.92 5.18 3.74
CA LEU A 15 -6.51 5.03 4.10
C LEU A 15 -5.93 6.32 4.70
N TRP A 16 -6.28 7.48 4.17
CA TRP A 16 -5.88 8.76 4.78
C TRP A 16 -6.35 8.87 6.22
N ARG A 17 -7.62 8.57 6.49
CA ARG A 17 -8.19 8.57 7.84
C ARG A 17 -7.49 7.57 8.77
N ARG A 18 -7.19 6.37 8.28
CA ARG A 18 -6.40 5.39 9.05
C ARG A 18 -5.03 5.93 9.44
N ILE A 19 -4.35 6.66 8.56
CA ILE A 19 -3.06 7.28 8.84
C ILE A 19 -3.22 8.37 9.89
N TRP A 20 -4.23 9.24 9.79
CA TRP A 20 -4.50 10.28 10.81
C TRP A 20 -4.85 9.67 12.16
N VAL A 21 -5.64 8.60 12.22
CA VAL A 21 -5.92 7.87 13.47
C VAL A 21 -4.64 7.28 14.07
N ALA A 22 -3.77 6.68 13.24
CA ALA A 22 -2.50 6.15 13.70
C ALA A 22 -1.58 7.26 14.25
N LEU A 23 -1.55 8.41 13.57
CA LEU A 23 -0.82 9.61 14.03
C LEU A 23 -1.37 10.12 15.36
N ALA A 24 -2.68 10.28 15.49
CA ALA A 24 -3.32 10.75 16.73
C ALA A 24 -3.03 9.81 17.90
N ARG A 25 -3.07 8.49 17.68
CA ARG A 25 -2.72 7.50 18.72
C ARG A 25 -1.24 7.57 19.12
N ALA A 26 -0.33 7.81 18.18
CA ALA A 26 1.08 8.02 18.50
C ALA A 26 1.30 9.34 19.27
N GLN A 27 0.60 10.40 18.88
CA GLN A 27 0.60 11.69 19.61
C GLN A 27 0.00 11.55 21.02
N THR A 28 -0.98 10.67 21.22
CA THR A 28 -1.51 10.36 22.56
C THR A 28 -0.43 9.72 23.44
N LYS A 29 0.35 8.79 22.90
CA LYS A 29 1.47 8.18 23.64
C LYS A 29 2.57 9.19 23.98
N ALA A 30 2.74 10.21 23.16
CA ALA A 30 3.65 11.32 23.41
C ALA A 30 3.08 12.38 24.38
N GLY A 31 1.84 12.23 24.85
CA GLY A 31 1.18 13.19 25.77
C GLY A 31 0.67 14.46 25.11
N LEU A 32 0.65 14.54 23.78
CA LEU A 32 0.20 15.72 23.02
C LEU A 32 -1.32 15.75 22.76
N VAL A 33 -1.91 14.59 22.64
CA VAL A 33 -3.34 14.40 22.32
C VAL A 33 -3.99 13.58 23.41
N THR A 34 -5.20 13.94 23.83
CA THR A 34 -5.93 13.14 24.81
C THR A 34 -6.48 11.86 24.18
N PRO A 35 -6.61 10.75 24.94
CA PRO A 35 -7.20 9.51 24.44
C PRO A 35 -8.58 9.69 23.79
N GLU A 36 -9.42 10.57 24.36
CA GLU A 36 -10.77 10.83 23.88
C GLU A 36 -10.76 11.44 22.47
N ARG A 37 -9.80 12.33 22.16
CA ARG A 37 -9.67 12.94 20.82
C ARG A 37 -9.23 11.91 19.80
N ALA A 38 -8.25 11.07 20.14
CA ALA A 38 -7.79 10.01 19.25
C ALA A 38 -8.86 8.94 19.02
N GLN A 39 -9.68 8.64 20.05
CA GLN A 39 -10.78 7.70 19.94
C GLN A 39 -11.91 8.26 19.07
N ASP A 40 -12.28 9.54 19.22
CA ASP A 40 -13.29 10.20 18.38
C ASP A 40 -12.93 10.09 16.88
N LEU A 41 -11.65 10.30 16.51
CA LEU A 41 -11.21 10.05 15.13
C LEU A 41 -11.36 8.59 14.72
N ALA A 42 -11.03 7.65 15.60
CA ALA A 42 -11.11 6.23 15.29
C ALA A 42 -12.56 5.78 15.06
N ASP A 43 -13.50 6.26 15.85
CA ASP A 43 -14.92 5.91 15.77
C ASP A 43 -15.58 6.43 14.48
N HIS A 44 -15.07 7.50 13.89
CA HIS A 44 -15.61 8.10 12.66
C HIS A 44 -14.76 7.81 11.41
N ALA A 45 -13.64 7.08 11.51
CA ALA A 45 -12.71 6.90 10.40
C ALA A 45 -13.33 6.20 9.18
N ASP A 46 -14.28 5.28 9.38
CA ASP A 46 -14.92 4.52 8.31
C ASP A 46 -16.22 5.14 7.80
N VAL A 47 -16.70 6.23 8.42
CA VAL A 47 -17.91 6.94 8.02
C VAL A 47 -17.56 8.02 7.00
N LEU A 48 -17.32 7.59 5.74
CA LEU A 48 -16.93 8.52 4.67
C LEU A 48 -18.09 9.38 4.19
N ASN A 49 -17.82 10.68 3.96
CA ASN A 49 -18.70 11.60 3.22
C ASN A 49 -17.93 12.19 2.05
N THR A 50 -17.68 11.35 1.04
CA THR A 50 -16.90 11.71 -0.15
C THR A 50 -17.54 12.87 -0.93
N ALA A 51 -18.87 12.95 -0.97
CA ALA A 51 -19.58 14.07 -1.61
C ALA A 51 -19.21 15.39 -0.93
N ARG A 52 -19.28 15.46 0.41
CA ARG A 52 -18.90 16.65 1.16
C ARG A 52 -17.44 17.05 0.98
N ALA A 53 -16.54 16.06 0.94
CA ALA A 53 -15.13 16.32 0.69
C ALA A 53 -14.90 16.92 -0.71
N LEU A 54 -15.61 16.42 -1.74
CA LEU A 54 -15.53 16.96 -3.11
C LEU A 54 -16.10 18.37 -3.22
N GLU A 55 -17.18 18.69 -2.51
CA GLU A 55 -17.71 20.07 -2.41
C GLU A 55 -16.66 21.02 -1.85
N ILE A 56 -16.04 20.66 -0.71
CA ILE A 56 -14.99 21.47 -0.08
C ILE A 56 -13.77 21.58 -1.01
N GLU A 57 -13.38 20.50 -1.67
CA GLU A 57 -12.25 20.50 -2.60
C GLU A 57 -12.48 21.46 -3.78
N ALA A 58 -13.70 21.51 -4.31
CA ALA A 58 -14.06 22.46 -5.36
C ALA A 58 -13.93 23.93 -4.92
N GLU A 59 -14.12 24.22 -3.62
CA GLU A 59 -13.98 25.57 -3.08
C GLU A 59 -12.52 25.95 -2.82
N ILE A 60 -11.70 25.01 -2.27
CA ILE A 60 -10.37 25.35 -1.77
C ILE A 60 -9.22 24.87 -2.68
N GLY A 61 -9.50 24.04 -3.68
CA GLY A 61 -8.49 23.52 -4.64
C GLY A 61 -7.44 22.58 -4.02
N HIS A 62 -7.78 21.89 -2.91
CA HIS A 62 -6.82 21.04 -2.20
C HIS A 62 -7.52 19.82 -1.58
N ASP A 63 -7.24 18.63 -2.14
CA ASP A 63 -7.89 17.36 -1.83
C ASP A 63 -7.68 16.89 -0.37
N VAL A 64 -6.44 16.88 0.11
CA VAL A 64 -6.12 16.44 1.48
C VAL A 64 -6.78 17.36 2.52
N MET A 65 -6.71 18.68 2.31
CA MET A 65 -7.34 19.64 3.24
C MET A 65 -8.86 19.59 3.17
N ALA A 66 -9.43 19.26 2.03
CA ALA A 66 -10.87 19.01 1.88
C ALA A 66 -11.30 17.80 2.73
N GLU A 67 -10.55 16.71 2.67
CA GLU A 67 -10.83 15.54 3.51
C GLU A 67 -10.60 15.82 4.99
N VAL A 68 -9.58 16.61 5.37
CA VAL A 68 -9.38 17.06 6.76
C VAL A 68 -10.61 17.79 7.26
N ARG A 69 -11.15 18.73 6.49
CA ARG A 69 -12.35 19.49 6.87
C ARG A 69 -13.59 18.61 6.94
N ALA A 70 -13.85 17.77 5.93
CA ALA A 70 -14.98 16.85 5.91
C ALA A 70 -14.94 15.85 7.08
N PHE A 71 -13.76 15.36 7.43
CA PHE A 71 -13.57 14.47 8.57
C PHE A 71 -13.73 15.21 9.90
N ALA A 72 -13.23 16.44 10.01
CA ALA A 72 -13.39 17.28 11.22
C ALA A 72 -14.86 17.61 11.51
N GLU A 73 -15.70 17.83 10.48
CA GLU A 73 -17.15 18.03 10.65
C GLU A 73 -17.83 16.84 11.34
N GLN A 74 -17.26 15.62 11.25
CA GLN A 74 -17.77 14.40 11.85
C GLN A 74 -17.19 14.11 13.24
N CYS A 75 -16.09 14.78 13.62
CA CYS A 75 -15.34 14.51 14.84
C CYS A 75 -15.41 15.71 15.80
N PRO A 76 -16.49 15.84 16.62
CA PRO A 76 -16.72 17.03 17.46
C PRO A 76 -15.66 17.22 18.55
N VAL A 77 -14.97 16.15 18.96
CA VAL A 77 -13.93 16.22 20.01
C VAL A 77 -12.51 16.23 19.40
N GLY A 78 -12.28 15.41 18.38
CA GLY A 78 -10.96 15.19 17.80
C GLY A 78 -10.68 15.98 16.52
N GLY A 79 -11.68 16.62 15.90
CA GLY A 79 -11.53 17.25 14.58
C GLY A 79 -10.37 18.25 14.47
N GLY A 80 -10.07 18.98 15.54
CA GLY A 80 -9.00 19.99 15.55
C GLY A 80 -7.57 19.44 15.56
N ILE A 81 -7.37 18.13 15.74
CA ILE A 81 -6.03 17.50 15.73
C ILE A 81 -5.71 16.76 14.44
N ILE A 82 -6.65 16.65 13.52
CA ILE A 82 -6.45 15.97 12.25
C ILE A 82 -5.31 16.66 11.50
N HIS A 83 -4.36 15.87 10.98
CA HIS A 83 -3.23 16.36 10.18
C HIS A 83 -2.20 17.20 10.96
N TRP A 84 -2.27 17.24 12.30
CA TRP A 84 -1.37 18.05 13.11
C TRP A 84 0.08 17.59 13.00
N GLY A 85 0.96 18.49 12.57
CA GLY A 85 2.38 18.28 12.31
C GLY A 85 2.70 17.64 10.95
N ALA A 86 1.70 17.12 10.23
CA ALA A 86 1.89 16.42 8.96
C ALA A 86 1.90 17.36 7.74
N THR A 87 2.56 16.93 6.67
CA THR A 87 2.37 17.45 5.33
C THR A 87 1.50 16.49 4.51
N SER A 88 0.88 16.98 3.44
CA SER A 88 -0.01 16.15 2.60
C SER A 88 0.66 14.85 2.13
N ALA A 89 1.91 14.89 1.71
CA ALA A 89 2.62 13.70 1.26
C ALA A 89 2.97 12.70 2.39
N ASP A 90 2.95 13.10 3.66
CA ASP A 90 3.02 12.13 4.78
C ASP A 90 1.76 11.26 4.84
N ILE A 91 0.66 11.73 4.28
CA ILE A 91 -0.61 11.01 4.21
C ILE A 91 -0.76 10.31 2.86
N THR A 92 -0.66 11.03 1.75
CA THR A 92 -0.91 10.52 0.40
C THR A 92 0.08 9.43 0.01
N ASP A 93 1.37 9.65 0.22
CA ASP A 93 2.42 8.73 -0.20
C ASP A 93 2.41 7.42 0.63
N ASN A 94 2.14 7.50 1.94
CA ASN A 94 1.97 6.28 2.74
C ASN A 94 0.69 5.53 2.34
N ALA A 95 -0.39 6.23 2.01
CA ALA A 95 -1.63 5.62 1.52
C ALA A 95 -1.43 4.95 0.16
N ASP A 96 -0.66 5.55 -0.75
CA ASP A 96 -0.37 4.96 -2.06
C ASP A 96 0.44 3.66 -1.92
N VAL A 97 1.41 3.60 -1.01
CA VAL A 97 2.12 2.35 -0.73
C VAL A 97 1.20 1.27 -0.17
N LEU A 98 0.24 1.62 0.68
CA LEU A 98 -0.79 0.68 1.15
C LEU A 98 -1.66 0.16 0.01
N ARG A 99 -2.09 1.03 -0.92
CA ARG A 99 -2.87 0.66 -2.12
C ARG A 99 -2.05 -0.25 -3.05
N ILE A 100 -0.77 0.05 -3.27
CA ILE A 100 0.14 -0.79 -4.05
C ILE A 100 0.24 -2.18 -3.39
N ARG A 101 0.41 -2.25 -2.07
CA ARG A 101 0.45 -3.51 -1.34
C ARG A 101 -0.82 -4.33 -1.53
N ASP A 102 -1.98 -3.70 -1.37
CA ASP A 102 -3.27 -4.36 -1.51
C ASP A 102 -3.47 -4.84 -2.96
N ALA A 103 -3.10 -4.04 -3.96
CA ALA A 103 -3.15 -4.42 -5.37
C ALA A 103 -2.23 -5.60 -5.70
N LEU A 104 -0.98 -5.58 -5.25
CA LEU A 104 -0.03 -6.68 -5.44
C LEU A 104 -0.51 -7.97 -4.76
N SER A 105 -1.16 -7.86 -3.59
CA SER A 105 -1.75 -9.00 -2.90
C SER A 105 -2.87 -9.65 -3.72
N LEU A 106 -3.70 -8.86 -4.40
CA LEU A 106 -4.72 -9.37 -5.32
C LEU A 106 -4.09 -10.07 -6.54
N VAL A 107 -3.05 -9.49 -7.14
CA VAL A 107 -2.32 -10.10 -8.26
C VAL A 107 -1.72 -11.43 -7.82
N SER A 108 -1.01 -11.47 -6.69
CA SER A 108 -0.43 -12.70 -6.14
C SER A 108 -1.50 -13.78 -5.86
N ALA A 109 -2.65 -13.40 -5.30
CA ALA A 109 -3.75 -14.33 -5.07
C ALA A 109 -4.28 -14.96 -6.38
N ARG A 110 -4.44 -14.15 -7.44
CA ARG A 110 -4.86 -14.66 -8.76
C ARG A 110 -3.80 -15.54 -9.41
N LEU A 111 -2.52 -15.16 -9.31
CA LEU A 111 -1.42 -15.95 -9.82
C LEU A 111 -1.34 -17.33 -9.13
N LYS A 112 -1.55 -17.39 -7.80
CA LYS A 112 -1.63 -18.65 -7.05
C LYS A 112 -2.78 -19.55 -7.52
N THR A 113 -3.92 -18.97 -7.90
CA THR A 113 -5.03 -19.73 -8.51
C THR A 113 -4.60 -20.35 -9.83
N VAL A 114 -3.97 -19.58 -10.72
CA VAL A 114 -3.46 -20.08 -12.01
C VAL A 114 -2.42 -21.19 -11.79
N LEU A 115 -1.51 -21.02 -10.84
CA LEU A 115 -0.51 -22.05 -10.50
C LEU A 115 -1.16 -23.33 -9.98
N ALA A 116 -2.21 -23.25 -9.17
CA ALA A 116 -2.94 -24.42 -8.70
C ALA A 116 -3.64 -25.16 -9.84
N ASP A 117 -4.29 -24.42 -10.76
CA ASP A 117 -4.92 -25.01 -11.94
C ASP A 117 -3.90 -25.67 -12.88
N LEU A 118 -2.75 -25.03 -13.10
CA LEU A 118 -1.64 -25.63 -13.88
C LEU A 118 -1.08 -26.89 -13.21
N SER A 119 -0.94 -26.88 -11.88
CA SER A 119 -0.47 -28.07 -11.14
C SER A 119 -1.40 -29.26 -11.35
N ALA A 120 -2.72 -29.06 -11.29
CA ALA A 120 -3.70 -30.11 -11.54
C ALA A 120 -3.64 -30.64 -12.99
N LEU A 121 -3.44 -29.75 -13.96
CA LEU A 121 -3.27 -30.14 -15.36
C LEU A 121 -1.95 -30.90 -15.60
N ILE A 122 -0.86 -30.50 -14.96
CA ILE A 122 0.45 -31.17 -15.02
C ILE A 122 0.31 -32.59 -14.51
N GLU A 123 -0.30 -32.80 -13.35
CA GLU A 123 -0.53 -34.14 -12.78
C GLU A 123 -1.41 -35.00 -13.68
N THR A 124 -2.53 -34.44 -14.18
CA THR A 124 -3.47 -35.17 -15.05
C THR A 124 -2.80 -35.65 -16.33
N HIS A 125 -1.85 -34.90 -16.88
CA HIS A 125 -1.20 -35.16 -18.16
C HIS A 125 0.27 -35.57 -18.02
N ALA A 126 0.71 -35.99 -16.82
CA ALA A 126 2.09 -36.34 -16.54
C ALA A 126 2.63 -37.45 -17.45
N GLU A 127 1.78 -38.43 -17.81
CA GLU A 127 2.14 -39.60 -18.65
C GLU A 127 1.63 -39.48 -20.09
N LEU A 128 0.93 -38.38 -20.43
CA LEU A 128 0.41 -38.21 -21.79
C LEU A 128 1.55 -37.87 -22.77
N ALA A 129 2.00 -38.86 -23.51
CA ALA A 129 3.12 -38.73 -24.46
C ALA A 129 2.78 -37.75 -25.60
N CYS A 130 3.74 -36.93 -25.96
CA CYS A 130 3.69 -36.06 -27.13
C CYS A 130 5.08 -35.88 -27.73
N MET A 131 5.14 -35.28 -28.92
CA MET A 131 6.41 -34.97 -29.59
C MET A 131 6.92 -33.60 -29.11
N ALA A 132 8.19 -33.54 -28.71
CA ALA A 132 8.94 -32.32 -28.58
C ALA A 132 9.56 -31.88 -29.90
N TYR A 133 9.76 -30.58 -30.05
CA TYR A 133 10.28 -29.99 -31.29
C TYR A 133 11.49 -29.10 -30.99
N THR A 134 12.47 -29.11 -31.89
CA THR A 134 13.55 -28.13 -31.97
C THR A 134 13.59 -27.57 -33.39
N HIS A 135 13.79 -26.28 -33.54
CA HIS A 135 13.83 -25.62 -34.87
C HIS A 135 12.63 -25.97 -35.77
N LEU A 136 11.43 -26.10 -35.16
CA LEU A 136 10.19 -26.52 -35.84
C LEU A 136 10.21 -27.94 -36.41
N GLN A 137 11.20 -28.78 -36.06
CA GLN A 137 11.30 -30.16 -36.47
C GLN A 137 11.02 -31.10 -35.29
N PRO A 138 10.34 -32.25 -35.51
CA PRO A 138 10.21 -33.29 -34.51
C PRO A 138 11.59 -33.71 -33.97
N ALA A 139 11.75 -33.79 -32.68
CA ALA A 139 13.00 -34.15 -32.04
C ALA A 139 12.85 -35.41 -31.17
N GLU A 140 12.31 -35.26 -29.95
CA GLU A 140 12.24 -36.36 -28.99
C GLU A 140 10.84 -36.46 -28.37
N PRO A 141 10.42 -37.65 -27.90
CA PRO A 141 9.21 -37.79 -27.10
C PRO A 141 9.32 -37.05 -25.77
N THR A 142 8.22 -36.44 -25.33
CA THR A 142 8.03 -35.81 -24.02
C THR A 142 6.61 -36.06 -23.55
N THR A 143 6.14 -35.36 -22.48
CA THR A 143 4.76 -35.43 -22.05
C THR A 143 4.11 -34.04 -22.06
N ILE A 144 2.78 -34.01 -22.14
CA ILE A 144 2.01 -32.76 -22.03
C ILE A 144 2.22 -32.15 -20.65
N GLY A 145 2.20 -32.96 -19.59
CA GLY A 145 2.46 -32.47 -18.24
C GLY A 145 3.81 -31.76 -18.10
N TYR A 146 4.89 -32.35 -18.68
CA TYR A 146 6.20 -31.70 -18.68
C TYR A 146 6.21 -30.35 -19.41
N ARG A 147 5.51 -30.24 -20.54
CA ARG A 147 5.42 -29.00 -21.30
C ARG A 147 4.65 -27.92 -20.54
N LEU A 148 3.59 -28.29 -19.79
CA LEU A 148 2.85 -27.36 -18.92
C LEU A 148 3.71 -26.92 -17.72
N ALA A 149 4.56 -27.81 -17.19
CA ALA A 149 5.43 -27.52 -16.06
C ALA A 149 6.44 -26.39 -16.36
N ILE A 150 6.83 -26.20 -17.62
CA ILE A 150 7.71 -25.07 -18.01
C ILE A 150 7.02 -23.73 -17.75
N TYR A 151 5.75 -23.60 -18.15
CA TYR A 151 4.97 -22.36 -17.90
C TYR A 151 4.73 -22.15 -16.41
N ALA A 152 4.40 -23.22 -15.68
CA ALA A 152 4.21 -23.13 -14.23
C ALA A 152 5.48 -22.70 -13.50
N GLN A 153 6.65 -23.16 -13.95
CA GLN A 153 7.95 -22.74 -13.39
C GLN A 153 8.17 -21.24 -13.54
N ASP A 154 7.95 -20.69 -14.74
CA ASP A 154 8.11 -19.25 -14.98
C ASP A 154 7.16 -18.40 -14.09
N LEU A 155 5.90 -18.82 -14.00
CA LEU A 155 4.91 -18.14 -13.14
C LEU A 155 5.25 -18.27 -11.65
N LEU A 156 5.85 -19.39 -11.22
CA LEU A 156 6.30 -19.58 -9.84
C LEU A 156 7.45 -18.60 -9.48
N GLU A 157 8.37 -18.34 -10.41
CA GLU A 157 9.42 -17.34 -10.20
C GLU A 157 8.82 -15.93 -10.07
N HIS A 158 7.80 -15.59 -10.88
CA HIS A 158 7.09 -14.32 -10.72
C HIS A 158 6.36 -14.20 -9.38
N GLU A 159 5.78 -15.30 -8.87
CA GLU A 159 5.14 -15.32 -7.55
C GLU A 159 6.15 -14.99 -6.44
N ARG A 160 7.33 -15.58 -6.49
CA ARG A 160 8.41 -15.29 -5.55
C ARG A 160 8.83 -13.82 -5.58
N VAL A 161 9.03 -13.28 -6.80
CA VAL A 161 9.36 -11.86 -6.99
C VAL A 161 8.29 -10.94 -6.41
N LEU A 162 7.00 -11.26 -6.63
CA LEU A 162 5.89 -10.47 -6.06
C LEU A 162 5.85 -10.55 -4.53
N ALA A 163 6.07 -11.72 -3.95
CA ALA A 163 6.10 -11.91 -2.50
C ALA A 163 7.23 -11.10 -1.84
N ASP A 164 8.44 -11.17 -2.40
CA ASP A 164 9.59 -10.41 -1.95
C ASP A 164 9.34 -8.90 -2.07
N LEU A 165 8.75 -8.47 -3.17
CA LEU A 165 8.43 -7.07 -3.43
C LEU A 165 7.43 -6.53 -2.39
N VAL A 166 6.35 -7.27 -2.10
CA VAL A 166 5.37 -6.90 -1.05
C VAL A 166 6.06 -6.75 0.30
N GLY A 167 6.96 -7.67 0.66
CA GLY A 167 7.75 -7.61 1.89
C GLY A 167 8.75 -6.44 1.94
N ALA A 168 9.22 -6.00 0.77
CA ALA A 168 10.18 -4.91 0.63
C ALA A 168 9.54 -3.51 0.58
N LEU A 169 8.21 -3.39 0.40
CA LEU A 169 7.53 -2.09 0.33
C LEU A 169 7.80 -1.24 1.58
N ARG A 170 8.09 0.04 1.35
CA ARG A 170 8.37 1.03 2.40
C ARG A 170 7.51 2.28 2.17
N GLY A 171 6.88 2.75 3.24
CA GLY A 171 6.22 4.05 3.24
C GLY A 171 7.24 5.19 3.18
N LYS A 172 6.76 6.37 2.81
CA LYS A 172 7.53 7.61 2.96
C LYS A 172 7.99 7.80 4.41
N GLY A 173 7.14 7.43 5.34
CA GLY A 173 7.24 7.80 6.75
C GLY A 173 6.61 9.16 7.03
N LEU A 174 6.89 9.71 8.19
CA LEU A 174 6.48 11.04 8.62
C LEU A 174 7.69 11.98 8.57
N LYS A 175 8.00 12.47 7.38
CA LYS A 175 9.23 13.25 7.11
C LYS A 175 8.99 14.76 7.02
N GLY A 176 7.73 15.19 6.98
CA GLY A 176 7.40 16.60 6.72
C GLY A 176 7.61 17.02 5.28
N ALA A 177 7.51 18.33 5.01
CA ALA A 177 7.44 18.89 3.67
C ALA A 177 8.71 18.69 2.81
N VAL A 178 9.88 18.59 3.44
CA VAL A 178 11.18 18.50 2.76
C VAL A 178 12.09 17.38 3.29
N GLY A 179 11.55 16.49 4.12
CA GLY A 179 12.28 15.33 4.62
C GLY A 179 13.06 15.55 5.91
N THR A 180 13.01 16.74 6.50
CA THR A 180 13.80 17.11 7.69
C THR A 180 13.13 16.77 9.02
N GLN A 181 11.84 16.41 9.01
CA GLN A 181 11.00 16.21 10.20
C GLN A 181 10.89 17.47 11.11
N ALA A 182 11.17 18.67 10.61
CA ALA A 182 11.24 19.88 11.41
C ALA A 182 9.91 20.17 12.15
N SER A 183 8.76 20.04 11.47
CA SER A 183 7.44 20.24 12.09
C SER A 183 7.16 19.21 13.21
N TYR A 184 7.61 17.98 13.04
CA TYR A 184 7.48 16.96 14.09
C TYR A 184 8.44 17.20 15.24
N GLY A 185 9.66 17.68 14.96
CA GLY A 185 10.64 18.05 15.99
C GLY A 185 10.10 19.17 16.88
N GLU A 186 9.54 20.21 16.27
CA GLU A 186 8.90 21.33 17.01
C GLU A 186 7.69 20.84 17.81
N MET A 187 6.78 20.09 17.20
CA MET A 187 5.58 19.55 17.85
C MET A 187 5.93 18.66 19.06
N LEU A 188 7.01 17.87 18.99
CA LEU A 188 7.41 16.92 20.04
C LEU A 188 8.35 17.53 21.07
N ALA A 189 8.72 18.82 20.94
CA ALA A 189 9.61 19.48 21.88
C ALA A 189 9.10 19.35 23.33
N GLY A 190 9.94 18.88 24.22
CA GLY A 190 9.62 18.67 25.63
C GLY A 190 8.86 17.39 25.98
N THR A 191 8.45 16.58 25.00
CA THR A 191 7.69 15.32 25.26
C THR A 191 8.59 14.14 25.60
N GLY A 192 9.89 14.21 25.30
CA GLY A 192 10.82 13.08 25.41
C GLY A 192 10.70 12.06 24.27
N VAL A 193 9.78 12.23 23.32
CA VAL A 193 9.61 11.37 22.14
C VAL A 193 10.28 12.02 20.93
N THR A 194 11.07 11.27 20.20
CA THR A 194 11.71 11.75 18.98
C THR A 194 10.78 11.63 17.75
N PRO A 195 10.97 12.44 16.69
CA PRO A 195 10.24 12.28 15.44
C PRO A 195 10.35 10.87 14.82
N ARG A 196 11.50 10.21 14.97
CA ARG A 196 11.71 8.83 14.50
C ARG A 196 10.90 7.80 15.27
N GLU A 197 10.76 7.97 16.57
CA GLU A 197 9.94 7.08 17.40
C GLU A 197 8.46 7.26 17.07
N LEU A 198 7.98 8.51 16.89
CA LEU A 198 6.62 8.79 16.44
C LEU A 198 6.36 8.14 15.07
N GLU A 199 7.24 8.36 14.10
CA GLU A 199 7.18 7.73 12.76
C GLU A 199 7.10 6.21 12.86
N ALA A 200 7.99 5.58 13.63
CA ALA A 200 8.02 4.13 13.79
C ALA A 200 6.70 3.58 14.35
N GLN A 201 6.11 4.25 15.34
CA GLN A 201 4.82 3.85 15.91
C GLN A 201 3.68 3.94 14.89
N VAL A 202 3.63 5.02 14.10
CA VAL A 202 2.61 5.20 13.06
C VAL A 202 2.76 4.16 11.96
N LEU A 203 3.97 3.97 11.42
CA LEU A 203 4.21 3.01 10.34
C LEU A 203 3.98 1.57 10.80
N GLN A 204 4.35 1.22 12.04
CA GLN A 204 4.04 -0.09 12.63
C GLN A 204 2.53 -0.34 12.69
N ALA A 205 1.74 0.65 13.08
CA ALA A 205 0.27 0.55 13.11
C ALA A 205 -0.33 0.34 11.70
N LEU A 206 0.37 0.76 10.64
CA LEU A 206 -0.02 0.57 9.24
C LEU A 206 0.56 -0.73 8.64
N GLY A 207 1.41 -1.45 9.37
CA GLY A 207 2.12 -2.63 8.88
C GLY A 207 3.14 -2.30 7.79
N LEU A 208 3.79 -1.13 7.88
CA LEU A 208 4.82 -0.67 6.95
C LEU A 208 6.14 -0.37 7.69
N GLY A 209 7.27 -0.53 6.98
CA GLY A 209 8.51 0.14 7.32
C GLY A 209 8.58 1.50 6.63
N ALA A 210 9.42 2.41 7.14
CA ALA A 210 9.68 3.70 6.49
C ALA A 210 10.99 3.67 5.70
N TYR A 211 11.07 4.46 4.63
CA TYR A 211 12.36 4.84 4.07
C TYR A 211 13.13 5.67 5.10
N THR A 212 14.44 5.41 5.20
CA THR A 212 15.33 6.19 6.10
C THR A 212 15.39 7.64 5.65
N ILE A 213 15.48 7.87 4.34
CA ILE A 213 15.56 9.19 3.72
C ILE A 213 14.43 9.31 2.71
N ALA A 214 13.69 10.41 2.78
CA ALA A 214 12.73 10.85 1.79
C ALA A 214 12.78 12.37 1.71
N THR A 215 12.26 12.93 0.63
CA THR A 215 12.05 14.37 0.49
C THR A 215 10.59 14.71 0.78
N GLN A 216 9.93 15.47 -0.06
CA GLN A 216 8.48 15.64 0.01
C GLN A 216 7.75 14.32 -0.29
N THR A 217 8.30 13.50 -1.21
CA THR A 217 7.74 12.21 -1.61
C THR A 217 8.67 11.06 -1.25
N TYR A 218 8.14 9.81 -1.28
CA TYR A 218 9.00 8.63 -1.15
C TYR A 218 9.85 8.41 -2.43
N PRO A 219 10.95 7.63 -2.34
CA PRO A 219 11.81 7.32 -3.48
C PRO A 219 11.04 6.60 -4.60
N ARG A 220 10.90 7.24 -5.77
CA ARG A 220 10.10 6.72 -6.91
C ARG A 220 10.68 5.46 -7.56
N VAL A 221 11.90 5.06 -7.21
CA VAL A 221 12.46 3.77 -7.62
C VAL A 221 11.55 2.60 -7.21
N GLN A 222 10.81 2.73 -6.12
CA GLN A 222 9.84 1.71 -5.70
C GLN A 222 8.74 1.51 -6.74
N ASP A 223 8.21 2.59 -7.31
CA ASP A 223 7.20 2.52 -8.38
C ASP A 223 7.75 1.81 -9.61
N TYR A 224 8.98 2.14 -10.02
CA TYR A 224 9.63 1.50 -11.17
C TYR A 224 9.87 0.01 -10.92
N THR A 225 10.22 -0.39 -9.70
CA THR A 225 10.40 -1.80 -9.34
C THR A 225 9.08 -2.56 -9.41
N VAL A 226 7.99 -1.98 -8.91
CA VAL A 226 6.64 -2.54 -9.00
C VAL A 226 6.21 -2.70 -10.45
N LEU A 227 6.37 -1.65 -11.26
CA LEU A 227 6.00 -1.67 -12.68
C LEU A 227 6.81 -2.71 -13.47
N ALA A 228 8.12 -2.83 -13.20
CA ALA A 228 8.98 -3.82 -13.86
C ALA A 228 8.55 -5.25 -13.52
N ALA A 229 8.23 -5.53 -12.26
CA ALA A 229 7.75 -6.85 -11.84
C ALA A 229 6.42 -7.22 -12.49
N LEU A 230 5.46 -6.28 -12.54
CA LEU A 230 4.17 -6.49 -13.21
C LEU A 230 4.31 -6.64 -14.72
N ALA A 231 5.18 -5.85 -15.37
CA ALA A 231 5.45 -5.97 -16.79
C ALA A 231 6.09 -7.32 -17.14
N GLY A 232 7.02 -7.80 -16.32
CA GLY A 232 7.62 -9.14 -16.47
C GLY A 232 6.59 -10.25 -16.37
N LEU A 233 5.73 -10.21 -15.35
CA LEU A 233 4.63 -11.16 -15.20
C LEU A 233 3.68 -11.13 -16.41
N ALA A 234 3.27 -9.93 -16.85
CA ALA A 234 2.36 -9.78 -17.98
C ALA A 234 2.96 -10.30 -19.31
N ALA A 235 4.29 -10.25 -19.45
CA ALA A 235 4.99 -10.79 -20.62
C ALA A 235 5.08 -12.32 -20.62
N SER A 236 4.93 -12.97 -19.46
CA SER A 236 4.97 -14.43 -19.30
C SER A 236 3.58 -15.08 -19.33
N LEU A 237 2.49 -14.29 -19.30
CA LEU A 237 1.10 -14.75 -19.40
C LEU A 237 0.62 -14.77 -20.86
#